data_f4120cca7dd10033538f3b32e3e4998e
#
_entry.id   f4120cca7dd10033538f3b32e3e4998e
#
_cell.length_a   1.000
_cell.length_b   1.000
_cell.length_c   1.000
_cell.angle_alpha   90.00
_cell.angle_beta   90.00
_cell.angle_gamma   90.00
#
_symmetry.space_group_name_H-M   'P 1'
#
loop_
_entity.id
_entity.type
_entity.pdbx_description
1 polymer ?
#
loop_
_entity_poly.entity_id
_entity_poly.type
_entity_poly.pdbx_seq_one_letter_code
_entity_poly.pdbx_strand_id
1 'polypeptide(L)' 'MELAIEVKLAKDGHGASKIQEEMNADITAYKQKWKRLMFIIYDVGVIDDPHRMIRENQRLFGISVLVVKH' A
#
# COMPACT_ATOMS: atom_id res chain seq x y z
N MET A 1 -2.73 -16.96 11.48
CA MET A 1 -3.16 -16.28 10.26
C MET A 1 -1.97 -15.67 9.54
N GLU A 2 -1.96 -15.81 8.25
CA GLU A 2 -0.79 -15.43 7.46
C GLU A 2 -1.01 -14.14 6.64
N LEU A 3 -2.10 -13.43 6.91
CA LEU A 3 -2.43 -12.18 6.24
C LEU A 3 -2.40 -11.02 7.23
N ALA A 4 -1.62 -10.00 6.92
CA ALA A 4 -1.65 -8.74 7.65
C ALA A 4 -2.30 -7.68 6.75
N ILE A 5 -3.08 -6.79 7.34
CA ILE A 5 -3.76 -5.71 6.62
C ILE A 5 -3.35 -4.38 7.24
N GLU A 6 -2.87 -3.48 6.39
CA GLU A 6 -2.49 -2.12 6.78
C GLU A 6 -3.37 -1.12 6.04
N VAL A 7 -3.92 -0.16 6.76
CA VAL A 7 -4.74 0.90 6.18
C VAL A 7 -3.93 2.19 6.17
N LYS A 8 -3.90 2.85 5.01
CA LYS A 8 -3.16 4.10 4.81
C LYS A 8 -4.12 5.18 4.30
N LEU A 9 -3.86 6.42 4.67
CA LEU A 9 -4.65 7.55 4.21
C LEU A 9 -3.77 8.46 3.35
N ALA A 10 -4.15 8.62 2.08
CA ALA A 10 -3.49 9.53 1.16
C ALA A 10 -4.25 10.84 1.11
N LYS A 11 -3.58 11.94 1.44
CA LYS A 11 -4.17 13.27 1.51
C LYS A 11 -3.11 14.32 1.18
N ASP A 12 -3.49 15.59 1.15
CA ASP A 12 -2.57 16.68 0.91
C ASP A 12 -1.40 16.62 1.90
N GLY A 13 -0.17 16.73 1.39
CA GLY A 13 1.03 16.61 2.20
C GLY A 13 1.42 15.17 2.53
N HIS A 14 0.61 14.20 2.15
CA HIS A 14 0.87 12.77 2.40
C HIS A 14 0.37 11.97 1.19
N GLY A 15 1.01 12.20 0.04
CA GLY A 15 0.58 11.61 -1.23
C GLY A 15 1.27 10.30 -1.57
N ALA A 16 1.23 9.96 -2.86
CA ALA A 16 1.68 8.66 -3.35
C ALA A 16 3.11 8.32 -2.93
N SER A 17 4.02 9.29 -2.99
CA SER A 17 5.43 9.06 -2.66
C SER A 17 5.61 8.65 -1.20
N LYS A 18 4.96 9.38 -0.29
CA LYS A 18 5.05 9.07 1.15
C LYS A 18 4.36 7.76 1.49
N ILE A 19 3.21 7.50 0.87
CA ILE A 19 2.51 6.23 1.05
C ILE A 19 3.41 5.07 0.59
N GLN A 20 4.09 5.23 -0.55
CA GLN A 20 5.00 4.20 -1.06
C GLN A 20 6.17 3.97 -0.11
N GLU A 21 6.74 5.03 0.47
CA GLU A 21 7.80 4.88 1.46
C GLU A 21 7.33 4.08 2.67
N GLU A 22 6.12 4.37 3.15
CA GLU A 22 5.55 3.65 4.28
C GLU A 22 5.30 2.18 3.95
N MET A 23 4.76 1.91 2.75
CA MET A 23 4.54 0.54 2.31
C MET A 23 5.84 -0.23 2.22
N ASN A 24 6.90 0.39 1.70
CA ASN A 24 8.20 -0.26 1.61
C ASN A 24 8.75 -0.61 2.99
N ALA A 25 8.59 0.29 3.96
CA ALA A 25 9.01 0.03 5.34
C ALA A 25 8.19 -1.10 5.96
N ASP A 26 6.88 -1.11 5.72
CA ASP A 26 5.99 -2.15 6.23
C ASP A 26 6.31 -3.51 5.62
N ILE A 27 6.56 -3.55 4.31
CA ILE A 27 6.95 -4.79 3.62
C ILE A 27 8.22 -5.36 4.25
N THR A 28 9.21 -4.50 4.48
CA THR A 28 10.47 -4.92 5.10
C THR A 28 10.25 -5.45 6.52
N ALA A 29 9.39 -4.75 7.29
CA ALA A 29 9.14 -5.12 8.68
C ALA A 29 8.32 -6.41 8.83
N TYR A 30 7.33 -6.60 7.95
CA TYR A 30 6.35 -7.68 8.12
C TYR A 30 6.60 -8.90 7.23
N LYS A 31 7.43 -8.79 6.21
CA LYS A 31 7.64 -9.84 5.23
C LYS A 31 8.08 -11.17 5.84
N GLN A 32 8.88 -11.11 6.89
CA GLN A 32 9.36 -12.33 7.55
C GLN A 32 8.33 -12.92 8.50
N LYS A 33 7.38 -12.11 8.94
CA LYS A 33 6.38 -12.51 9.92
C LYS A 33 5.08 -12.96 9.26
N TRP A 34 4.73 -12.37 8.13
CA TRP A 34 3.47 -12.62 7.44
C TRP A 34 3.75 -13.07 6.00
N LYS A 35 3.02 -14.07 5.54
CA LYS A 35 3.16 -14.52 4.16
C LYS A 35 2.46 -13.61 3.17
N ARG A 36 1.42 -12.90 3.63
CA ARG A 36 0.66 -11.98 2.80
C ARG A 36 0.47 -10.66 3.52
N LEU A 37 0.55 -9.61 2.76
CA LEU A 37 0.34 -8.26 3.29
C LEU A 37 -0.57 -7.51 2.32
N MET A 38 -1.68 -7.00 2.82
CA MET A 38 -2.62 -6.22 2.04
C MET A 38 -2.60 -4.78 2.52
N PHE A 39 -2.45 -3.86 1.59
CA PHE A 39 -2.59 -2.44 1.85
C PHE A 39 -3.93 -1.95 1.33
N ILE A 40 -4.66 -1.26 2.18
CA ILE A 40 -5.88 -0.55 1.79
C ILE A 40 -5.56 0.93 1.89
N ILE A 41 -5.53 1.61 0.75
CA ILE A 41 -5.18 3.02 0.68
C ILE A 41 -6.44 3.83 0.42
N TYR A 42 -6.81 4.66 1.38
CA TYR A 42 -7.92 5.59 1.23
C TYR A 42 -7.37 6.88 0.64
N ASP A 43 -7.78 7.17 -0.59
CA ASP A 43 -7.25 8.31 -1.33
C ASP A 43 -8.30 9.41 -1.46
N VAL A 44 -8.01 10.58 -0.93
CA VAL A 44 -8.91 11.73 -1.04
C VAL A 44 -8.72 12.50 -2.35
N GLY A 45 -8.05 11.88 -3.33
CA GLY A 45 -7.89 12.47 -4.66
C GLY A 45 -6.50 12.99 -4.95
N VAL A 46 -5.48 12.55 -4.19
CA VAL A 46 -4.10 13.03 -4.36
C VAL A 46 -3.20 12.03 -5.08
N ILE A 47 -3.66 10.81 -5.30
CA ILE A 47 -2.89 9.80 -6.06
C ILE A 47 -3.28 9.90 -7.53
N ASP A 48 -2.34 10.33 -8.36
CA ASP A 48 -2.60 10.56 -9.78
C ASP A 48 -2.80 9.27 -10.57
N ASP A 49 -2.03 8.24 -10.25
CA ASP A 49 -2.09 6.97 -10.97
C ASP A 49 -2.16 5.79 -10.00
N PRO A 50 -3.36 5.52 -9.47
CA PRO A 50 -3.53 4.41 -8.53
C PRO A 50 -3.27 3.05 -9.17
N HIS A 51 -3.54 2.87 -10.45
CA HIS A 51 -3.30 1.61 -11.15
C HIS A 51 -1.81 1.28 -11.20
N ARG A 52 -0.98 2.29 -11.41
CA ARG A 52 0.47 2.12 -11.41
C ARG A 52 0.96 1.70 -10.03
N MET A 53 0.47 2.34 -8.98
CA MET A 53 0.85 1.99 -7.62
C MET A 53 0.46 0.55 -7.29
N ILE A 54 -0.75 0.14 -7.65
CA ILE A 54 -1.22 -1.23 -7.45
C ILE A 54 -0.33 -2.20 -8.21
N ARG A 55 -0.12 -1.96 -9.49
CA ARG A 55 0.64 -2.85 -10.36
C ARG A 55 2.09 -3.02 -9.88
N GLU A 56 2.75 -1.92 -9.53
CA GLU A 56 4.14 -1.98 -9.11
C GLU A 56 4.33 -2.73 -7.79
N ASN A 57 3.40 -2.57 -6.86
CA ASN A 57 3.50 -3.25 -5.58
C ASN A 57 3.09 -4.72 -5.67
N GLN A 58 2.10 -5.04 -6.48
CA GLN A 58 1.63 -6.42 -6.64
C GLN A 58 2.60 -7.30 -7.43
N ARG A 59 3.67 -6.74 -7.97
CA ARG A 59 4.77 -7.53 -8.53
C ARG A 59 5.51 -8.30 -7.46
N LEU A 60 5.44 -7.85 -6.23
CA LEU A 60 6.06 -8.55 -5.10
C LEU A 60 5.14 -9.66 -4.62
N PHE A 61 5.70 -10.85 -4.44
CA PHE A 61 4.92 -12.00 -3.99
C PHE A 61 4.27 -11.74 -2.63
N GLY A 62 2.99 -12.02 -2.54
CA GLY A 62 2.25 -11.88 -1.30
C GLY A 62 1.77 -10.47 -0.98
N ILE A 63 2.00 -9.50 -1.86
CA ILE A 63 1.57 -8.12 -1.65
C ILE A 63 0.32 -7.84 -2.47
N SER A 64 -0.71 -7.30 -1.82
CA SER A 64 -1.93 -6.85 -2.47
C SER A 64 -2.18 -5.39 -2.11
N VAL A 65 -2.70 -4.62 -3.05
CA VAL A 65 -2.99 -3.20 -2.84
C VAL A 65 -4.39 -2.90 -3.37
N LEU A 66 -5.20 -2.28 -2.54
CA LEU A 66 -6.50 -1.75 -2.91
C LEU A 66 -6.50 -0.25 -2.67
N VAL A 67 -6.83 0.52 -3.68
CA VAL A 67 -6.97 1.97 -3.56
C VAL A 67 -8.44 2.32 -3.64
N VAL A 68 -8.95 2.93 -2.58
CA VAL A 68 -10.33 3.38 -2.50
C VAL A 68 -10.35 4.89 -2.68
N LYS A 69 -10.91 5.35 -3.78
CA LYS A 69 -11.04 6.78 -4.04
C LYS A 69 -12.28 7.34 -3.35
N HIS A 70 -12.05 8.47 -2.75
CA HIS A 70 -13.16 9.18 -2.09
C HIS A 70 -13.87 10.08 -3.08
#